data_42df2555aa8c4e4edbcd11699c4313e2
#
_entry.id   42df2555aa8c4e4edbcd11699c4313e2
#
_cell.length_a   1.000
_cell.length_b   1.000
_cell.length_c   1.000
_cell.angle_alpha   90.00
_cell.angle_beta   90.00
_cell.angle_gamma   90.00
#
_symmetry.space_group_name_H-M   'P 1'
#
loop_
_entity.id
_entity.type
_entity.pdbx_description
1 polymer ?
#
loop_
_entity_poly.entity_id
_entity_poly.type
_entity_poly.pdbx_seq_one_letter_code
_entity_poly.pdbx_strand_id
1 'polypeptide(L)'
;MTRQTETNQTEKSTNDRTYALKDPARHFRTVLTVLSSVSPWAATIVAHKAFVRPRRHPPKAWERELTTRATPFKLVSGGVQLQAWSWGRGPTVLLVHGWEGRAGQLAPMAEPLVQAGYRVVAFDAPAHGESEGKEIDLVVYRRAIQDIAVAVGPVHAVVAHSFGAIATSVAVDCGLEVERLVYIAPAVFNRDTPRHLAAAIGVPMPIMDRVRLRIEERHSITWESMWIDNIATGERPPLLVIHDDEDAEVPVAAAEYIAQTWPRAELVRTSGLGHRRILGDPMVAARTVGFVRTGRLDGGSGRLAGGGDHGPEGGGWG
;
A
#
# COMPACT_ATOMS: atom_id res chain seq x y z
N MET A 1 51.86 3.81 -53.67
CA MET A 1 52.54 3.75 -52.35
C MET A 1 52.04 4.93 -51.54
N THR A 2 51.02 4.69 -50.67
CA THR A 2 50.45 5.72 -49.82
C THR A 2 50.35 5.11 -48.44
N ARG A 3 51.13 5.63 -47.47
CA ARG A 3 51.19 5.22 -46.07
C ARG A 3 49.95 5.79 -45.38
N GLN A 4 49.17 4.92 -44.75
CA GLN A 4 48.17 5.26 -43.76
C GLN A 4 48.85 5.56 -42.45
N THR A 5 48.59 6.71 -41.89
CA THR A 5 48.99 7.13 -40.55
C THR A 5 47.82 6.74 -39.60
N GLU A 6 48.09 5.76 -38.74
CA GLU A 6 47.24 5.41 -37.61
C GLU A 6 47.37 6.47 -36.51
N THR A 7 46.27 7.16 -36.22
CA THR A 7 46.15 8.04 -35.06
C THR A 7 45.59 7.24 -33.90
N ASN A 8 46.47 6.98 -32.95
CA ASN A 8 46.19 6.34 -31.69
C ASN A 8 45.46 7.35 -30.75
N GLN A 9 44.13 7.21 -30.60
CA GLN A 9 43.37 7.96 -29.59
C GLN A 9 43.44 7.15 -28.27
N THR A 10 44.23 7.62 -27.34
CA THR A 10 44.22 7.23 -25.94
C THR A 10 42.91 7.69 -25.30
N GLU A 11 42.01 6.73 -25.09
CA GLU A 11 40.82 6.93 -24.27
C GLU A 11 41.24 7.16 -22.79
N LYS A 12 40.95 8.37 -22.33
CA LYS A 12 41.02 8.73 -20.92
C LYS A 12 39.96 7.93 -20.15
N SER A 13 40.37 6.95 -19.35
CA SER A 13 39.59 6.32 -18.30
C SER A 13 39.04 7.41 -17.37
N THR A 14 37.79 7.76 -17.49
CA THR A 14 37.04 8.55 -16.52
C THR A 14 36.87 7.71 -15.28
N ASN A 15 37.47 8.17 -14.23
CA ASN A 15 37.46 7.63 -12.87
C ASN A 15 36.01 7.59 -12.37
N ASP A 16 35.38 6.44 -12.49
CA ASP A 16 34.01 6.16 -12.01
C ASP A 16 34.07 6.02 -10.47
N ARG A 17 34.10 7.15 -9.78
CA ARG A 17 33.81 7.20 -8.35
C ARG A 17 32.33 7.00 -8.15
N THR A 18 31.89 5.74 -8.19
CA THR A 18 30.61 5.33 -7.65
C THR A 18 30.56 5.76 -6.18
N TYR A 19 29.88 6.85 -5.92
CA TYR A 19 29.43 7.19 -4.58
C TYR A 19 28.50 6.07 -4.14
N ALA A 20 29.04 5.11 -3.39
CA ALA A 20 28.24 4.12 -2.68
C ALA A 20 27.38 4.91 -1.69
N LEU A 21 26.14 5.20 -2.09
CA LEU A 21 25.11 5.70 -1.20
C LEU A 21 25.11 4.75 0.00
N LYS A 22 25.32 5.29 1.19
CA LYS A 22 25.24 4.53 2.44
C LYS A 22 23.80 4.02 2.54
N ASP A 23 23.56 2.79 2.09
CA ASP A 23 22.27 2.13 2.27
C ASP A 23 22.15 1.80 3.77
N PRO A 24 21.32 2.55 4.54
CA PRO A 24 21.17 2.30 5.97
C PRO A 24 20.64 0.89 6.25
N ALA A 25 19.94 0.27 5.29
CA ALA A 25 19.48 -1.10 5.38
C ALA A 25 20.63 -2.11 5.27
N ARG A 26 21.75 -1.77 4.64
CA ARG A 26 22.90 -2.68 4.47
C ARG A 26 23.51 -3.09 5.81
N HIS A 27 23.73 -2.13 6.71
CA HIS A 27 24.25 -2.43 8.04
C HIS A 27 23.29 -3.29 8.85
N PHE A 28 22.00 -2.98 8.80
CA PHE A 28 20.95 -3.77 9.46
C PHE A 28 20.90 -5.21 8.93
N ARG A 29 21.00 -5.39 7.61
CA ARG A 29 21.07 -6.71 6.97
C ARG A 29 22.29 -7.50 7.42
N THR A 30 23.46 -6.87 7.44
CA THR A 30 24.70 -7.52 7.90
C THR A 30 24.57 -7.96 9.36
N VAL A 31 24.08 -7.08 10.22
CA VAL A 31 23.86 -7.40 11.65
C VAL A 31 22.90 -8.56 11.81
N LEU A 32 21.78 -8.57 11.08
CA LEU A 32 20.79 -9.67 11.13
C LEU A 32 21.37 -10.98 10.61
N THR A 33 22.17 -10.95 9.54
CA THR A 33 22.84 -12.16 9.00
C THR A 33 23.78 -12.76 10.04
N VAL A 34 24.65 -11.95 10.65
CA VAL A 34 25.56 -12.41 11.71
C VAL A 34 24.77 -12.92 12.92
N LEU A 35 23.76 -12.15 13.35
CA LEU A 35 22.94 -12.53 14.49
C LEU A 35 22.17 -13.84 14.24
N SER A 36 21.74 -14.11 13.01
CA SER A 36 21.07 -15.36 12.65
C SER A 36 21.94 -16.59 12.80
N SER A 37 23.26 -16.44 12.62
CA SER A 37 24.24 -17.53 12.78
C SER A 37 24.59 -17.78 14.25
N VAL A 38 24.58 -16.73 15.10
CA VAL A 38 24.94 -16.82 16.52
C VAL A 38 23.75 -17.13 17.40
N SER A 39 22.62 -16.49 17.16
CA SER A 39 21.38 -16.66 17.92
C SER A 39 20.15 -16.50 17.04
N PRO A 40 19.66 -17.58 16.39
CA PRO A 40 18.47 -17.55 15.58
C PRO A 40 17.24 -17.01 16.33
N TRP A 41 17.14 -17.25 17.63
CA TRP A 41 16.08 -16.70 18.47
C TRP A 41 16.15 -15.17 18.55
N ALA A 42 17.32 -14.60 18.84
CA ALA A 42 17.49 -13.15 18.90
C ALA A 42 17.27 -12.51 17.52
N ALA A 43 17.78 -13.12 16.44
CA ALA A 43 17.52 -12.68 15.08
C ALA A 43 16.02 -12.66 14.76
N THR A 44 15.27 -13.69 15.17
CA THR A 44 13.81 -13.74 14.99
C THR A 44 13.10 -12.60 15.71
N ILE A 45 13.48 -12.28 16.95
CA ILE A 45 12.89 -11.15 17.71
C ILE A 45 13.14 -9.81 17.00
N VAL A 46 14.39 -9.59 16.53
CA VAL A 46 14.74 -8.34 15.84
C VAL A 46 14.02 -8.25 14.50
N ALA A 47 14.00 -9.33 13.71
CA ALA A 47 13.30 -9.38 12.42
C ALA A 47 11.79 -9.19 12.60
N HIS A 48 11.17 -9.85 13.58
CA HIS A 48 9.75 -9.67 13.89
C HIS A 48 9.45 -8.22 14.24
N LYS A 49 10.23 -7.58 15.11
CA LYS A 49 10.05 -6.15 15.43
C LYS A 49 10.18 -5.25 14.20
N ALA A 50 11.14 -5.51 13.33
CA ALA A 50 11.29 -4.76 12.09
C ALA A 50 10.09 -4.96 11.14
N PHE A 51 9.49 -6.15 11.14
CA PHE A 51 8.34 -6.51 10.33
C PHE A 51 7.02 -5.89 10.81
N VAL A 52 6.82 -5.77 12.15
CA VAL A 52 5.52 -5.33 12.70
C VAL A 52 5.52 -3.89 13.20
N ARG A 53 6.65 -3.16 13.17
CA ARG A 53 6.78 -1.79 13.69
C ARG A 53 6.99 -0.78 12.56
N PRO A 54 5.92 -0.15 12.05
CA PRO A 54 6.04 0.88 11.04
C PRO A 54 6.69 2.13 11.63
N ARG A 55 7.41 2.86 10.77
CA ARG A 55 7.91 4.20 11.10
C ARG A 55 6.76 5.20 10.98
N ARG A 56 6.68 6.12 11.93
CA ARG A 56 5.73 7.23 11.84
C ARG A 56 6.41 8.42 11.18
N HIS A 57 5.82 8.93 10.13
CA HIS A 57 6.26 10.13 9.46
C HIS A 57 5.30 11.28 9.79
N PRO A 58 5.81 12.52 10.04
CA PRO A 58 4.94 13.66 10.29
C PRO A 58 4.06 13.95 9.05
N PRO A 59 2.80 14.37 9.25
CA PRO A 59 1.93 14.72 8.13
C PRO A 59 2.47 15.97 7.41
N LYS A 60 2.36 16.00 6.09
CA LYS A 60 2.67 17.17 5.27
C LYS A 60 1.63 18.28 5.51
N ALA A 61 1.98 19.53 5.18
CA ALA A 61 1.09 20.68 5.40
C ALA A 61 -0.27 20.49 4.69
N TRP A 62 -0.27 20.06 3.44
CA TRP A 62 -1.49 19.82 2.67
C TRP A 62 -2.35 18.69 3.24
N GLU A 63 -1.76 17.64 3.81
CA GLU A 63 -2.51 16.55 4.46
C GLU A 63 -3.26 17.08 5.68
N ARG A 64 -2.58 17.91 6.49
CA ARG A 64 -3.23 18.58 7.64
C ARG A 64 -4.37 19.48 7.20
N GLU A 65 -4.16 20.28 6.16
CA GLU A 65 -5.20 21.16 5.63
C GLU A 65 -6.45 20.36 5.20
N LEU A 66 -6.27 19.26 4.48
CA LEU A 66 -7.40 18.44 4.05
C LEU A 66 -8.10 17.75 5.24
N THR A 67 -7.36 17.28 6.24
CA THR A 67 -7.97 16.67 7.43
C THR A 67 -8.66 17.68 8.34
N THR A 68 -8.27 18.98 8.35
CA THR A 68 -9.01 20.02 9.10
C THR A 68 -10.42 20.29 8.58
N ARG A 69 -10.71 19.93 7.32
CA ARG A 69 -12.05 20.02 6.72
C ARG A 69 -12.96 18.87 7.09
N ALA A 70 -12.45 17.87 7.79
CA ALA A 70 -13.18 16.68 8.22
C ALA A 70 -13.67 16.82 9.66
N THR A 71 -14.67 16.03 10.01
CA THR A 71 -15.07 15.80 11.40
C THR A 71 -14.22 14.67 11.96
N PRO A 72 -13.32 14.95 12.94
CA PRO A 72 -12.50 13.92 13.57
C PRO A 72 -13.35 13.12 14.57
N PHE A 73 -13.04 11.83 14.68
CA PHE A 73 -13.60 10.97 15.73
C PHE A 73 -12.61 9.87 16.11
N LYS A 74 -12.87 9.19 17.22
CA LYS A 74 -12.01 8.12 17.72
C LYS A 74 -12.83 6.88 18.00
N LEU A 75 -12.18 5.72 17.89
CA LEU A 75 -12.76 4.44 18.26
C LEU A 75 -11.68 3.54 18.83
N VAL A 76 -12.08 2.44 19.45
CA VAL A 76 -11.15 1.44 19.99
C VAL A 76 -11.17 0.20 19.10
N SER A 77 -9.99 -0.26 18.68
CA SER A 77 -9.79 -1.53 17.99
C SER A 77 -8.68 -2.32 18.67
N GLY A 78 -8.97 -3.57 19.05
CA GLY A 78 -7.97 -4.41 19.70
C GLY A 78 -7.33 -3.82 20.97
N GLY A 79 -8.03 -2.94 21.68
CA GLY A 79 -7.55 -2.28 22.90
C GLY A 79 -6.70 -1.03 22.66
N VAL A 80 -6.55 -0.56 21.42
CA VAL A 80 -5.86 0.71 21.09
C VAL A 80 -6.82 1.71 20.48
N GLN A 81 -6.62 2.99 20.77
CA GLN A 81 -7.43 4.08 20.22
C GLN A 81 -6.97 4.41 18.81
N LEU A 82 -7.91 4.43 17.88
CA LEU A 82 -7.70 4.84 16.49
C LEU A 82 -8.23 6.25 16.27
N GLN A 83 -7.48 7.04 15.50
CA GLN A 83 -7.92 8.33 15.00
C GLN A 83 -8.53 8.17 13.62
N ALA A 84 -9.70 8.78 13.41
CA ALA A 84 -10.43 8.73 12.15
C ALA A 84 -11.03 10.09 11.82
N TRP A 85 -11.40 10.27 10.54
CA TRP A 85 -12.00 11.49 10.00
C TRP A 85 -13.13 11.14 9.07
N SER A 86 -14.17 11.99 9.03
CA SER A 86 -15.33 11.86 8.17
C SER A 86 -15.61 13.14 7.42
N TRP A 87 -15.85 13.04 6.11
CA TRP A 87 -16.27 14.13 5.21
C TRP A 87 -17.61 13.81 4.60
N GLY A 88 -18.41 14.83 4.32
CA GLY A 88 -19.66 14.70 3.58
C GLY A 88 -20.74 13.89 4.29
N ARG A 89 -21.75 13.47 3.51
CA ARG A 89 -22.91 12.66 3.94
C ARG A 89 -23.31 11.72 2.80
N GLY A 90 -24.08 10.68 3.11
CA GLY A 90 -24.54 9.69 2.13
C GLY A 90 -24.00 8.29 2.39
N PRO A 91 -24.02 7.37 1.41
CA PRO A 91 -23.42 6.04 1.54
C PRO A 91 -21.93 6.13 1.87
N THR A 92 -21.46 5.28 2.77
CA THR A 92 -20.08 5.37 3.31
C THR A 92 -19.07 4.76 2.34
N VAL A 93 -18.04 5.53 2.01
CA VAL A 93 -16.80 5.07 1.35
C VAL A 93 -15.67 5.11 2.37
N LEU A 94 -15.05 3.95 2.62
CA LEU A 94 -13.94 3.82 3.57
C LEU A 94 -12.61 3.91 2.80
N LEU A 95 -11.70 4.78 3.26
CA LEU A 95 -10.34 4.92 2.74
C LEU A 95 -9.34 4.21 3.65
N VAL A 96 -8.54 3.31 3.10
CA VAL A 96 -7.59 2.45 3.82
C VAL A 96 -6.18 2.67 3.28
N HIS A 97 -5.27 3.20 4.11
CA HIS A 97 -3.90 3.55 3.70
C HIS A 97 -2.94 2.35 3.66
N GLY A 98 -1.75 2.53 3.09
CA GLY A 98 -0.68 1.53 3.03
C GLY A 98 0.24 1.51 4.26
N TRP A 99 1.27 0.65 4.20
CA TRP A 99 2.32 0.57 5.21
C TRP A 99 3.04 1.92 5.38
N GLU A 100 3.32 2.30 6.63
CA GLU A 100 3.89 3.62 6.97
C GLU A 100 3.09 4.84 6.45
N GLY A 101 1.85 4.58 5.99
CA GLY A 101 0.92 5.60 5.51
C GLY A 101 0.08 6.23 6.64
N ARG A 102 -0.94 6.97 6.25
CA ARG A 102 -1.94 7.59 7.13
C ARG A 102 -3.16 8.09 6.34
N ALA A 103 -4.23 8.37 7.02
CA ALA A 103 -5.49 8.86 6.44
C ALA A 103 -5.29 10.10 5.55
N GLY A 104 -4.46 11.05 6.01
CA GLY A 104 -4.20 12.30 5.27
C GLY A 104 -3.66 12.10 3.85
N GLN A 105 -2.94 11.02 3.59
CA GLN A 105 -2.43 10.71 2.23
C GLN A 105 -3.55 10.37 1.24
N LEU A 106 -4.68 9.86 1.73
CA LEU A 106 -5.85 9.50 0.91
C LEU A 106 -6.87 10.64 0.84
N ALA A 107 -6.68 11.73 1.60
CA ALA A 107 -7.60 12.85 1.63
C ALA A 107 -7.85 13.52 0.26
N PRO A 108 -6.94 13.52 -0.73
CA PRO A 108 -7.25 13.98 -2.09
C PRO A 108 -8.40 13.22 -2.76
N MET A 109 -8.64 11.95 -2.37
CA MET A 109 -9.79 11.16 -2.85
C MET A 109 -11.11 11.56 -2.18
N ALA A 110 -11.07 12.24 -1.02
CA ALA A 110 -12.27 12.55 -0.26
C ALA A 110 -13.15 13.59 -0.97
N GLU A 111 -12.58 14.68 -1.46
CA GLU A 111 -13.34 15.75 -2.11
C GLU A 111 -14.15 15.27 -3.32
N PRO A 112 -13.58 14.57 -4.33
CA PRO A 112 -14.34 14.03 -5.46
C PRO A 112 -15.46 13.07 -5.06
N LEU A 113 -15.23 12.23 -4.05
CA LEU A 113 -16.25 11.31 -3.54
C LEU A 113 -17.37 12.04 -2.80
N VAL A 114 -17.05 13.07 -2.01
CA VAL A 114 -18.04 13.93 -1.34
C VAL A 114 -18.90 14.68 -2.36
N GLN A 115 -18.29 15.24 -3.41
CA GLN A 115 -19.01 15.90 -4.50
C GLN A 115 -19.93 14.94 -5.25
N ALA A 116 -19.57 13.65 -5.30
CA ALA A 116 -20.41 12.60 -5.86
C ALA A 116 -21.53 12.10 -4.90
N GLY A 117 -21.67 12.70 -3.72
CA GLY A 117 -22.74 12.42 -2.76
C GLY A 117 -22.43 11.32 -1.74
N TYR A 118 -21.17 10.99 -1.51
CA TYR A 118 -20.75 9.97 -0.53
C TYR A 118 -20.31 10.59 0.79
N ARG A 119 -20.51 9.85 1.88
CA ARG A 119 -19.78 10.05 3.12
C ARG A 119 -18.45 9.35 3.01
N VAL A 120 -17.35 10.06 3.16
CA VAL A 120 -16.00 9.50 3.13
C VAL A 120 -15.49 9.36 4.56
N VAL A 121 -14.94 8.21 4.89
CA VAL A 121 -14.28 7.94 6.17
C VAL A 121 -12.86 7.46 5.90
N ALA A 122 -11.88 8.06 6.58
CA ALA A 122 -10.50 7.59 6.61
C ALA A 122 -10.04 7.47 8.05
N PHE A 123 -9.09 6.58 8.31
CA PHE A 123 -8.54 6.38 9.65
C PHE A 123 -7.05 6.06 9.58
N ASP A 124 -6.34 6.35 10.65
CA ASP A 124 -4.99 5.85 10.84
C ASP A 124 -5.05 4.46 11.47
N ALA A 125 -4.41 3.49 10.84
CA ALA A 125 -4.31 2.12 11.37
C ALA A 125 -3.54 2.08 12.70
N PRO A 126 -3.67 1.02 13.51
CA PRO A 126 -2.83 0.84 14.68
C PRO A 126 -1.35 1.07 14.37
N ALA A 127 -0.62 1.72 15.26
CA ALA A 127 0.79 2.09 15.12
C ALA A 127 1.12 3.10 14.01
N HIS A 128 0.12 3.66 13.30
CA HIS A 128 0.30 4.69 12.26
C HIS A 128 -0.26 6.04 12.68
N GLY A 129 0.18 7.10 11.99
CA GLY A 129 -0.32 8.46 12.13
C GLY A 129 -0.56 8.90 13.57
N GLU A 130 -1.80 9.32 13.88
CA GLU A 130 -2.24 9.76 15.21
C GLU A 130 -2.90 8.63 16.05
N SER A 131 -3.04 7.42 15.49
CA SER A 131 -3.56 6.27 16.22
C SER A 131 -2.54 5.72 17.22
N GLU A 132 -3.03 5.13 18.29
CA GLU A 132 -2.19 4.45 19.27
C GLU A 132 -1.60 3.14 18.74
N GLY A 133 -0.82 2.47 19.59
CA GLY A 133 -0.17 1.20 19.27
C GLY A 133 1.29 1.39 18.88
N LYS A 134 2.02 0.27 18.89
CA LYS A 134 3.44 0.20 18.53
C LYS A 134 3.73 -0.83 17.46
N GLU A 135 2.81 -1.76 17.24
CA GLU A 135 2.94 -2.89 16.35
C GLU A 135 1.66 -3.09 15.55
N ILE A 136 1.81 -3.53 14.32
CA ILE A 136 0.72 -3.92 13.44
C ILE A 136 1.21 -5.08 12.56
N ASP A 137 0.34 -6.03 12.34
CA ASP A 137 0.46 -7.05 11.29
C ASP A 137 -0.83 -7.07 10.47
N LEU A 138 -0.90 -7.94 9.49
CA LEU A 138 -2.04 -8.03 8.59
C LEU A 138 -3.35 -8.36 9.31
N VAL A 139 -3.29 -9.20 10.36
CA VAL A 139 -4.47 -9.60 11.16
C VAL A 139 -4.97 -8.44 12.01
N VAL A 140 -4.05 -7.69 12.61
CA VAL A 140 -4.38 -6.48 13.39
C VAL A 140 -4.98 -5.41 12.48
N TYR A 141 -4.43 -5.23 11.28
CA TYR A 141 -4.97 -4.25 10.34
C TYR A 141 -6.36 -4.64 9.82
N ARG A 142 -6.54 -5.88 9.40
CA ARG A 142 -7.85 -6.43 9.04
C ARG A 142 -8.90 -6.14 10.11
N ARG A 143 -8.58 -6.44 11.39
CA ARG A 143 -9.48 -6.17 12.52
C ARG A 143 -9.83 -4.68 12.62
N ALA A 144 -8.85 -3.80 12.51
CA ALA A 144 -9.09 -2.36 12.56
C ALA A 144 -10.06 -1.89 11.44
N ILE A 145 -9.94 -2.45 10.22
CA ILE A 145 -10.87 -2.18 9.11
C ILE A 145 -12.30 -2.64 9.47
N GLN A 146 -12.45 -3.82 10.05
CA GLN A 146 -13.76 -4.33 10.46
C GLN A 146 -14.37 -3.52 11.60
N ASP A 147 -13.57 -3.14 12.61
CA ASP A 147 -14.03 -2.34 13.74
C ASP A 147 -14.48 -0.93 13.31
N ILE A 148 -13.74 -0.31 12.36
CA ILE A 148 -14.17 0.95 11.71
C ILE A 148 -15.48 0.76 10.95
N ALA A 149 -15.59 -0.30 10.14
CA ALA A 149 -16.80 -0.56 9.37
C ALA A 149 -18.03 -0.73 10.28
N VAL A 150 -17.90 -1.45 11.38
CA VAL A 150 -18.95 -1.56 12.40
C VAL A 150 -19.32 -0.20 13.00
N ALA A 151 -18.32 0.63 13.33
CA ALA A 151 -18.54 1.93 13.95
C ALA A 151 -19.22 2.95 13.03
N VAL A 152 -18.97 2.89 11.71
CA VAL A 152 -19.53 3.85 10.75
C VAL A 152 -20.84 3.40 10.10
N GLY A 153 -21.22 2.13 10.27
CA GLY A 153 -22.40 1.51 9.66
C GLY A 153 -22.09 0.94 8.27
N PRO A 154 -23.11 0.63 7.47
CA PRO A 154 -22.93 -0.03 6.18
C PRO A 154 -21.91 0.66 5.30
N VAL A 155 -20.95 -0.11 4.76
CA VAL A 155 -19.89 0.38 3.88
C VAL A 155 -20.26 0.08 2.42
N HIS A 156 -20.47 1.15 1.65
CA HIS A 156 -20.79 1.04 0.23
C HIS A 156 -19.58 0.65 -0.60
N ALA A 157 -18.42 1.28 -0.32
CA ALA A 157 -17.18 0.95 -1.02
C ALA A 157 -15.95 1.10 -0.10
N VAL A 158 -14.90 0.37 -0.42
CA VAL A 158 -13.57 0.58 0.17
C VAL A 158 -12.58 0.98 -0.93
N VAL A 159 -11.88 2.09 -0.71
CA VAL A 159 -10.74 2.51 -1.52
C VAL A 159 -9.48 2.26 -0.71
N ALA A 160 -8.64 1.33 -1.13
CA ALA A 160 -7.47 0.91 -0.38
C ALA A 160 -6.19 1.09 -1.18
N HIS A 161 -5.12 1.54 -0.51
CA HIS A 161 -3.81 1.76 -1.09
C HIS A 161 -2.80 0.73 -0.59
N SER A 162 -1.99 0.18 -1.52
CA SER A 162 -0.81 -0.63 -1.21
C SER A 162 -1.11 -1.80 -0.24
N PHE A 163 -0.46 -1.86 0.92
CA PHE A 163 -0.70 -2.86 1.97
C PHE A 163 -2.13 -2.84 2.52
N GLY A 164 -2.80 -1.68 2.48
CA GLY A 164 -4.22 -1.56 2.85
C GLY A 164 -5.14 -2.40 1.96
N ALA A 165 -4.77 -2.63 0.70
CA ALA A 165 -5.52 -3.49 -0.22
C ALA A 165 -5.49 -4.96 0.25
N ILE A 166 -4.32 -5.47 0.68
CA ILE A 166 -4.20 -6.81 1.25
C ILE A 166 -5.08 -6.94 2.49
N ALA A 167 -4.95 -5.97 3.43
CA ALA A 167 -5.72 -5.98 4.67
C ALA A 167 -7.23 -5.93 4.42
N THR A 168 -7.67 -5.18 3.40
CA THR A 168 -9.07 -5.13 2.97
C THR A 168 -9.53 -6.45 2.37
N SER A 169 -8.70 -7.10 1.53
CA SER A 169 -9.03 -8.42 0.97
C SER A 169 -9.26 -9.45 2.07
N VAL A 170 -8.38 -9.49 3.09
CA VAL A 170 -8.53 -10.38 4.24
C VAL A 170 -9.76 -9.99 5.08
N ALA A 171 -10.08 -8.70 5.21
CA ALA A 171 -11.28 -8.25 5.92
C ALA A 171 -12.57 -8.73 5.22
N VAL A 172 -12.61 -8.65 3.88
CA VAL A 172 -13.74 -9.16 3.08
C VAL A 172 -13.89 -10.67 3.23
N ASP A 173 -12.80 -11.42 3.18
CA ASP A 173 -12.81 -12.86 3.40
C ASP A 173 -13.30 -13.23 4.81
N CYS A 174 -12.99 -12.40 5.79
CA CYS A 174 -13.44 -12.53 7.18
C CYS A 174 -14.79 -11.85 7.47
N GLY A 175 -15.63 -11.60 6.45
CA GLY A 175 -17.02 -11.15 6.62
C GLY A 175 -17.24 -9.64 6.61
N LEU A 176 -16.28 -8.82 6.14
CA LEU A 176 -16.57 -7.42 5.84
C LEU A 176 -17.53 -7.35 4.64
N GLU A 177 -18.74 -6.90 4.89
CA GLU A 177 -19.72 -6.65 3.83
C GLU A 177 -19.44 -5.30 3.16
N VAL A 178 -19.25 -5.31 1.84
CA VAL A 178 -19.00 -4.13 1.01
C VAL A 178 -19.48 -4.40 -0.41
N GLU A 179 -20.06 -3.38 -1.05
CA GLU A 179 -20.59 -3.56 -2.41
C GLU A 179 -19.49 -3.46 -3.49
N ARG A 180 -18.42 -2.68 -3.27
CA ARG A 180 -17.37 -2.40 -4.26
C ARG A 180 -16.01 -2.17 -3.63
N LEU A 181 -14.96 -2.54 -4.37
CA LEU A 181 -13.57 -2.36 -3.95
C LEU A 181 -12.79 -1.57 -5.02
N VAL A 182 -11.95 -0.65 -4.57
CA VAL A 182 -10.98 0.04 -5.43
C VAL A 182 -9.60 -0.10 -4.78
N TYR A 183 -8.66 -0.72 -5.48
CA TYR A 183 -7.29 -0.87 -5.02
C TYR A 183 -6.35 -0.01 -5.86
N ILE A 184 -5.64 0.90 -5.21
CA ILE A 184 -4.69 1.82 -5.85
C ILE A 184 -3.29 1.38 -5.47
N ALA A 185 -2.44 1.10 -6.48
CA ALA A 185 -1.08 0.60 -6.31
C ALA A 185 -1.00 -0.57 -5.30
N PRO A 186 -1.88 -1.60 -5.41
CA PRO A 186 -1.97 -2.63 -4.39
C PRO A 186 -0.71 -3.47 -4.31
N ALA A 187 -0.28 -3.79 -3.09
CA ALA A 187 0.62 -4.92 -2.86
C ALA A 187 -0.18 -6.24 -2.91
N VAL A 188 0.51 -7.33 -3.21
CA VAL A 188 -0.06 -8.68 -3.23
C VAL A 188 0.49 -9.53 -2.10
N PHE A 189 -0.36 -10.39 -1.54
CA PHE A 189 0.04 -11.41 -0.58
C PHE A 189 -0.25 -12.79 -1.15
N ASN A 190 0.82 -13.50 -1.52
CA ASN A 190 0.79 -14.81 -2.17
C ASN A 190 1.93 -15.70 -1.67
N ARG A 191 2.11 -16.88 -2.28
CA ARG A 191 3.16 -17.85 -1.92
C ARG A 191 4.59 -17.30 -1.96
N ASP A 192 4.87 -16.30 -2.80
CA ASP A 192 6.21 -15.73 -2.96
C ASP A 192 6.48 -14.58 -1.97
N THR A 193 5.45 -14.08 -1.31
CA THR A 193 5.55 -12.96 -0.37
C THR A 193 6.57 -13.20 0.75
N PRO A 194 6.68 -14.39 1.39
CA PRO A 194 7.68 -14.63 2.43
C PRO A 194 9.11 -14.40 1.93
N ARG A 195 9.40 -14.81 0.69
CA ARG A 195 10.72 -14.63 0.05
C ARG A 195 11.00 -13.15 -0.21
N HIS A 196 10.03 -12.42 -0.75
CA HIS A 196 10.17 -10.99 -1.01
C HIS A 196 10.37 -10.21 0.29
N LEU A 197 9.63 -10.52 1.33
CA LEU A 197 9.78 -9.89 2.65
C LEU A 197 11.14 -10.22 3.28
N ALA A 198 11.59 -11.47 3.21
CA ALA A 198 12.92 -11.88 3.69
C ALA A 198 14.01 -11.08 2.98
N ALA A 199 13.94 -10.92 1.66
CA ALA A 199 14.86 -10.13 0.87
C ALA A 199 14.81 -8.65 1.23
N ALA A 200 13.62 -8.07 1.40
CA ALA A 200 13.42 -6.66 1.76
C ALA A 200 13.99 -6.33 3.14
N ILE A 201 13.74 -7.17 4.14
CA ILE A 201 14.26 -7.02 5.50
C ILE A 201 15.75 -7.39 5.57
N GLY A 202 16.20 -8.26 4.65
CA GLY A 202 17.59 -8.76 4.64
C GLY A 202 17.83 -9.87 5.63
N VAL A 203 16.87 -10.78 5.82
CA VAL A 203 16.99 -11.95 6.69
C VAL A 203 17.04 -13.24 5.89
N PRO A 204 17.74 -14.30 6.36
CA PRO A 204 17.64 -15.63 5.79
C PRO A 204 16.23 -16.20 5.91
N MET A 205 15.79 -17.02 4.94
CA MET A 205 14.47 -17.66 4.96
C MET A 205 14.14 -18.40 6.27
N PRO A 206 15.05 -19.15 6.90
CA PRO A 206 14.75 -19.79 8.19
C PRO A 206 14.35 -18.80 9.31
N ILE A 207 14.84 -17.55 9.26
CA ILE A 207 14.43 -16.52 10.21
C ILE A 207 13.04 -15.98 9.83
N MET A 208 12.76 -15.78 8.54
CA MET A 208 11.44 -15.38 8.07
C MET A 208 10.37 -16.44 8.42
N ASP A 209 10.68 -17.71 8.26
CA ASP A 209 9.79 -18.82 8.66
C ASP A 209 9.46 -18.79 10.16
N ARG A 210 10.43 -18.47 11.01
CA ARG A 210 10.20 -18.28 12.45
C ARG A 210 9.34 -17.05 12.74
N VAL A 211 9.53 -15.96 12.00
CA VAL A 211 8.67 -14.76 12.09
C VAL A 211 7.24 -15.12 11.70
N ARG A 212 7.07 -15.85 10.59
CA ARG A 212 5.78 -16.35 10.11
C ARG A 212 5.09 -17.18 11.18
N LEU A 213 5.74 -18.24 11.67
CA LEU A 213 5.19 -19.12 12.70
C LEU A 213 4.77 -18.36 13.96
N ARG A 214 5.55 -17.36 14.38
CA ARG A 214 5.21 -16.53 15.54
C ARG A 214 3.93 -15.71 15.33
N ILE A 215 3.68 -15.22 14.12
CA ILE A 215 2.44 -14.50 13.78
C ILE A 215 1.28 -15.48 13.70
N GLU A 216 1.48 -16.64 13.09
CA GLU A 216 0.47 -17.71 12.99
C GLU A 216 0.01 -18.20 14.37
N GLU A 217 0.97 -18.47 15.26
CA GLU A 217 0.69 -18.85 16.66
C GLU A 217 -0.05 -17.76 17.42
N ARG A 218 0.38 -16.49 17.27
CA ARG A 218 -0.25 -15.35 17.96
C ARG A 218 -1.71 -15.17 17.60
N HIS A 219 -2.08 -15.44 16.35
CA HIS A 219 -3.41 -15.18 15.82
C HIS A 219 -4.22 -16.44 15.52
N SER A 220 -3.66 -17.63 15.73
CA SER A 220 -4.29 -18.92 15.40
C SER A 220 -4.76 -19.00 13.94
N ILE A 221 -3.90 -18.60 13.03
CA ILE A 221 -4.13 -18.58 11.56
C ILE A 221 -2.96 -19.25 10.83
N THR A 222 -3.11 -19.46 9.55
CA THR A 222 -2.00 -19.75 8.62
C THR A 222 -1.80 -18.59 7.66
N TRP A 223 -0.57 -18.36 7.21
CA TRP A 223 -0.31 -17.33 6.21
C TRP A 223 -0.98 -17.64 4.87
N GLU A 224 -1.08 -18.92 4.54
CA GLU A 224 -1.77 -19.40 3.34
C GLU A 224 -3.24 -18.94 3.31
N SER A 225 -3.91 -18.88 4.46
CA SER A 225 -5.30 -18.41 4.54
C SER A 225 -5.46 -16.94 4.13
N MET A 226 -4.38 -16.17 4.13
CA MET A 226 -4.37 -14.77 3.75
C MET A 226 -3.86 -14.53 2.31
N TRP A 227 -3.49 -15.57 1.55
CA TRP A 227 -3.09 -15.42 0.17
C TRP A 227 -4.28 -15.05 -0.71
N ILE A 228 -4.05 -14.15 -1.66
CA ILE A 228 -5.09 -13.69 -2.57
C ILE A 228 -5.75 -14.87 -3.33
N ASP A 229 -4.98 -15.91 -3.64
CA ASP A 229 -5.45 -17.14 -4.30
C ASP A 229 -6.53 -17.86 -3.48
N ASN A 230 -6.43 -17.85 -2.17
CA ASN A 230 -7.38 -18.49 -1.26
C ASN A 230 -8.55 -17.56 -0.91
N ILE A 231 -8.30 -16.25 -0.87
CA ILE A 231 -9.30 -15.22 -0.59
C ILE A 231 -10.23 -15.00 -1.79
N ALA A 232 -9.69 -14.93 -3.00
CA ALA A 232 -10.42 -14.58 -4.21
C ALA A 232 -11.27 -15.73 -4.77
N THR A 233 -11.89 -16.53 -3.90
CA THR A 233 -12.73 -17.67 -4.25
C THR A 233 -14.21 -17.36 -4.04
N GLY A 234 -15.10 -17.96 -4.84
CA GLY A 234 -16.54 -17.76 -4.75
C GLY A 234 -16.99 -16.36 -5.18
N GLU A 235 -18.13 -15.91 -4.67
CA GLU A 235 -18.63 -14.57 -4.95
C GLU A 235 -17.86 -13.52 -4.16
N ARG A 236 -17.35 -12.52 -4.88
CA ARG A 236 -16.62 -11.38 -4.31
C ARG A 236 -17.17 -10.06 -4.86
N PRO A 237 -17.06 -8.96 -4.12
CA PRO A 237 -17.42 -7.64 -4.64
C PRO A 237 -16.65 -7.32 -5.93
N PRO A 238 -17.22 -6.56 -6.88
CA PRO A 238 -16.46 -6.07 -8.02
C PRO A 238 -15.29 -5.22 -7.55
N LEU A 239 -14.15 -5.36 -8.22
CA LEU A 239 -12.88 -4.74 -7.88
C LEU A 239 -12.34 -3.92 -9.05
N LEU A 240 -12.03 -2.66 -8.81
CA LEU A 240 -11.17 -1.86 -9.67
C LEU A 240 -9.74 -1.85 -9.12
N VAL A 241 -8.79 -2.25 -9.93
CA VAL A 241 -7.35 -2.13 -9.64
C VAL A 241 -6.78 -1.01 -10.48
N ILE A 242 -6.10 -0.04 -9.86
CA ILE A 242 -5.38 1.04 -10.55
C ILE A 242 -3.91 0.97 -10.16
N HIS A 243 -3.00 0.89 -11.14
CA HIS A 243 -1.58 0.77 -10.86
C HIS A 243 -0.73 1.51 -11.90
N ASP A 244 0.38 2.07 -11.44
CA ASP A 244 1.31 2.79 -12.30
C ASP A 244 2.43 1.86 -12.81
N ASP A 245 2.71 1.94 -14.12
CA ASP A 245 3.76 1.12 -14.75
C ASP A 245 5.16 1.41 -14.22
N GLU A 246 5.36 2.62 -13.68
CA GLU A 246 6.65 3.09 -13.15
C GLU A 246 6.67 3.10 -11.62
N ASP A 247 5.82 2.29 -10.98
CA ASP A 247 5.84 2.11 -9.54
C ASP A 247 7.13 1.38 -9.10
N ALA A 248 8.00 2.12 -8.41
CA ALA A 248 9.28 1.61 -7.93
C ALA A 248 9.19 0.88 -6.58
N GLU A 249 8.05 1.00 -5.87
CA GLU A 249 7.83 0.36 -4.56
C GLU A 249 7.16 -1.01 -4.74
N VAL A 250 6.13 -1.10 -5.58
CA VAL A 250 5.39 -2.34 -5.88
C VAL A 250 5.29 -2.53 -7.39
N PRO A 251 5.86 -3.60 -7.95
CA PRO A 251 5.78 -3.86 -9.39
C PRO A 251 4.33 -4.01 -9.87
N VAL A 252 4.03 -3.50 -11.07
CA VAL A 252 2.70 -3.59 -11.70
C VAL A 252 2.21 -5.04 -11.83
N ALA A 253 3.12 -6.01 -11.89
CA ALA A 253 2.80 -7.44 -11.88
C ALA A 253 1.96 -7.87 -10.66
N ALA A 254 2.04 -7.15 -9.54
CA ALA A 254 1.18 -7.41 -8.38
C ALA A 254 -0.29 -7.08 -8.69
N ALA A 255 -0.53 -5.96 -9.36
CA ALA A 255 -1.88 -5.55 -9.79
C ALA A 255 -2.44 -6.48 -10.87
N GLU A 256 -1.60 -6.88 -11.83
CA GLU A 256 -1.97 -7.85 -12.87
C GLU A 256 -2.36 -9.20 -12.24
N TYR A 257 -1.59 -9.67 -11.27
CA TYR A 257 -1.88 -10.90 -10.55
C TYR A 257 -3.21 -10.82 -9.77
N ILE A 258 -3.46 -9.72 -9.06
CA ILE A 258 -4.73 -9.51 -8.35
C ILE A 258 -5.91 -9.49 -9.34
N ALA A 259 -5.77 -8.76 -10.45
CA ALA A 259 -6.83 -8.65 -11.45
C ALA A 259 -7.13 -9.97 -12.16
N GLN A 260 -6.14 -10.85 -12.34
CA GLN A 260 -6.32 -12.19 -12.90
C GLN A 260 -6.96 -13.17 -11.90
N THR A 261 -6.68 -12.99 -10.61
CA THR A 261 -7.13 -13.91 -9.55
C THR A 261 -8.52 -13.54 -9.02
N TRP A 262 -8.85 -12.24 -8.94
CA TRP A 262 -10.12 -11.78 -8.38
C TRP A 262 -11.27 -11.93 -9.40
N PRO A 263 -12.42 -12.58 -9.04
CA PRO A 263 -13.43 -13.02 -10.02
C PRO A 263 -14.05 -11.92 -10.88
N ARG A 264 -14.18 -10.71 -10.35
CA ARG A 264 -14.77 -9.54 -11.03
C ARG A 264 -13.86 -8.33 -10.88
N ALA A 265 -12.65 -8.42 -11.43
CA ALA A 265 -11.69 -7.34 -11.38
C ALA A 265 -11.51 -6.67 -12.73
N GLU A 266 -11.32 -5.36 -12.70
CA GLU A 266 -10.92 -4.53 -13.84
C GLU A 266 -9.59 -3.85 -13.51
N LEU A 267 -8.63 -3.83 -14.46
CA LEU A 267 -7.32 -3.22 -14.27
C LEU A 267 -7.19 -1.96 -15.13
N VAL A 268 -6.84 -0.86 -14.49
CA VAL A 268 -6.43 0.40 -15.13
C VAL A 268 -4.96 0.63 -14.86
N ARG A 269 -4.18 0.86 -15.92
CA ARG A 269 -2.76 1.19 -15.82
C ARG A 269 -2.54 2.67 -16.09
N THR A 270 -1.67 3.28 -15.29
CA THR A 270 -1.18 4.65 -15.45
C THR A 270 0.32 4.64 -15.73
N SER A 271 0.89 5.77 -16.11
CA SER A 271 2.32 5.93 -16.33
C SER A 271 2.81 7.26 -15.77
N GLY A 272 3.99 7.27 -15.14
CA GLY A 272 4.63 8.48 -14.62
C GLY A 272 4.16 8.96 -13.26
N LEU A 273 3.18 8.28 -12.63
CA LEU A 273 2.66 8.67 -11.32
C LEU A 273 3.42 8.01 -10.15
N GLY A 274 3.85 6.76 -10.33
CA GLY A 274 4.50 5.97 -9.30
C GLY A 274 3.59 5.67 -8.10
N HIS A 275 4.17 5.10 -7.04
CA HIS A 275 3.43 4.50 -5.92
C HIS A 275 2.55 5.48 -5.12
N ARG A 276 2.98 6.73 -4.97
CA ARG A 276 2.35 7.69 -4.04
C ARG A 276 1.64 8.84 -4.73
N ARG A 277 2.21 9.39 -5.83
CA ARG A 277 1.57 10.50 -6.55
C ARG A 277 0.26 10.08 -7.20
N ILE A 278 0.10 8.81 -7.52
CA ILE A 278 -1.15 8.21 -8.02
C ILE A 278 -2.37 8.52 -7.14
N LEU A 279 -2.19 8.70 -5.83
CA LEU A 279 -3.27 9.04 -4.89
C LEU A 279 -3.82 10.46 -5.07
N GLY A 280 -3.04 11.38 -5.65
CA GLY A 280 -3.44 12.77 -5.90
C GLY A 280 -3.81 13.04 -7.36
N ASP A 281 -3.80 12.03 -8.22
CA ASP A 281 -4.08 12.21 -9.63
C ASP A 281 -5.58 12.38 -9.91
N PRO A 282 -6.01 13.44 -10.62
CA PRO A 282 -7.42 13.71 -10.88
C PRO A 282 -8.12 12.63 -11.73
N MET A 283 -7.40 12.00 -12.68
CA MET A 283 -7.95 10.93 -13.51
C MET A 283 -8.18 9.67 -12.69
N VAL A 284 -7.26 9.34 -11.78
CA VAL A 284 -7.41 8.23 -10.83
C VAL A 284 -8.60 8.49 -9.91
N ALA A 285 -8.76 9.71 -9.41
CA ALA A 285 -9.93 10.10 -8.61
C ALA A 285 -11.25 9.96 -9.40
N ALA A 286 -11.29 10.45 -10.64
CA ALA A 286 -12.47 10.34 -11.50
C ALA A 286 -12.86 8.87 -11.79
N ARG A 287 -11.88 8.01 -12.09
CA ARG A 287 -12.11 6.57 -12.29
C ARG A 287 -12.61 5.89 -11.01
N THR A 288 -12.02 6.25 -9.87
CA THR A 288 -12.46 5.77 -8.55
C THR A 288 -13.92 6.14 -8.30
N VAL A 289 -14.30 7.40 -8.50
CA VAL A 289 -15.69 7.87 -8.33
C VAL A 289 -16.65 7.16 -9.29
N GLY A 290 -16.28 7.04 -10.56
CA GLY A 290 -17.09 6.35 -11.57
C GLY A 290 -17.39 4.91 -11.17
N PHE A 291 -16.34 4.17 -10.77
CA PHE A 291 -16.48 2.79 -10.35
C PHE A 291 -17.24 2.64 -9.02
N VAL A 292 -16.99 3.48 -8.04
CA VAL A 292 -17.75 3.50 -6.78
C VAL A 292 -19.24 3.72 -7.03
N ARG A 293 -19.61 4.51 -8.05
CA ARG A 293 -21.01 4.76 -8.41
C ARG A 293 -21.69 3.60 -9.13
N THR A 294 -20.99 2.96 -10.07
CA THR A 294 -21.62 2.01 -11.02
C THR A 294 -21.23 0.55 -10.79
N GLY A 295 -20.09 0.28 -10.14
CA GLY A 295 -19.46 -1.03 -10.03
C GLY A 295 -18.84 -1.52 -11.35
N ARG A 296 -18.68 -0.62 -12.33
CA ARG A 296 -18.07 -0.90 -13.64
C ARG A 296 -17.29 0.32 -14.11
N LEU A 297 -16.30 0.11 -14.98
CA LEU A 297 -15.67 1.22 -15.70
C LEU A 297 -16.54 1.64 -16.88
N ASP A 298 -16.83 2.93 -16.97
CA ASP A 298 -17.45 3.52 -18.15
C ASP A 298 -16.41 3.52 -19.30
N GLY A 299 -16.61 2.62 -20.29
CA GLY A 299 -15.83 2.56 -21.53
C GLY A 299 -14.46 1.90 -21.42
N GLY A 300 -14.44 0.57 -21.37
CA GLY A 300 -13.29 -0.28 -21.69
C GLY A 300 -12.09 -0.22 -20.74
N SER A 301 -11.52 -1.37 -20.45
CA SER A 301 -10.17 -1.49 -19.86
C SER A 301 -9.13 -0.83 -20.77
N GLY A 302 -8.55 0.30 -20.35
CA GLY A 302 -7.61 1.06 -21.16
C GLY A 302 -6.46 1.65 -20.36
N ARG A 303 -5.28 1.68 -20.99
CA ARG A 303 -4.11 2.38 -20.48
C ARG A 303 -4.37 3.89 -20.49
N LEU A 304 -4.24 4.55 -19.34
CA LEU A 304 -4.26 6.01 -19.26
C LEU A 304 -2.82 6.51 -19.47
N ALA A 305 -2.59 7.26 -20.55
CA ALA A 305 -1.38 8.04 -20.70
C ALA A 305 -1.39 9.14 -19.63
N GLY A 306 -0.33 9.23 -18.82
CA GLY A 306 -0.13 10.35 -17.91
C GLY A 306 -0.20 11.65 -18.69
N GLY A 307 -1.05 12.60 -18.27
CA GLY A 307 -1.15 13.91 -18.87
C GLY A 307 0.20 14.62 -18.77
N GLY A 308 0.94 14.63 -19.88
CA GLY A 308 2.16 15.39 -20.04
C GLY A 308 1.85 16.87 -20.10
N ASP A 309 2.72 17.62 -19.45
CA ASP A 309 2.95 19.05 -19.65
C ASP A 309 1.96 20.03 -18.99
N HIS A 310 2.14 20.20 -17.68
CA HIS A 310 1.94 21.51 -17.06
C HIS A 310 3.29 21.98 -16.52
N GLY A 311 3.82 23.05 -17.15
CA GLY A 311 5.05 23.72 -16.82
C GLY A 311 5.16 24.14 -15.35
N PRO A 312 6.37 24.52 -14.88
CA PRO A 312 6.67 24.63 -13.47
C PRO A 312 6.10 25.92 -12.87
N GLU A 313 5.01 25.82 -12.17
CA GLU A 313 4.71 26.81 -11.11
C GLU A 313 4.88 26.15 -9.76
N GLY A 314 5.79 26.70 -8.98
CA GLY A 314 6.44 26.18 -7.81
C GLY A 314 5.52 25.71 -6.70
N GLY A 315 5.71 24.46 -6.32
CA GLY A 315 5.15 23.85 -5.13
C GLY A 315 5.72 22.44 -4.97
N GLY A 316 6.92 22.34 -4.40
CA GLY A 316 7.67 21.08 -4.31
C GLY A 316 6.93 19.96 -3.61
N TRP A 317 6.68 18.91 -4.34
CA TRP A 317 6.27 17.59 -3.86
C TRP A 317 7.54 16.73 -3.70
N GLY A 318 8.20 16.87 -2.55
CA GLY A 318 9.32 16.02 -2.14
C GLY A 318 8.93 15.11 -0.97
#